data_7ec12286c6546febe28417225d755727
#
_entry.id   7ec12286c6546febe28417225d755727
#
_cell.length_a   1.000
_cell.length_b   1.000
_cell.length_c   1.000
_cell.angle_alpha   90.00
_cell.angle_beta   90.00
_cell.angle_gamma   90.00
#
_symmetry.space_group_name_H-M   'P 1'
#
loop_
_entity.id
_entity.type
_entity.pdbx_description
1 polymer ?
#
loop_
_entity_poly.entity_id
_entity_poly.type
_entity_poly.pdbx_seq_one_letter_code
_entity_poly.pdbx_strand_id
1 'polypeptide(L)'
;EPADSRLYLNNNGTLEPDPDSAELFKKLGLVSGAVLGDLDNDGDADLVLALEWGPVKVFRNHAGKYTDATATLGLAPHQGWWNSVALGDLDGDGRLDIVAGNWGLNSKYEGSYSPSHPLRIAYGDFDNNGVLDIVEYHRDKLTGKLVPERGRSCSMNAMPFIGEHNGEFSIFGGRSIHEVYKGRLKEGTELAANILAHTVFFNRGGKFEPRPLPALAQFAPVFGINIADFNGDGHEDIFVAQNFFASQIETPRSDGGRGLLLLGDGDGGLKPMPGHRSGLLIYGEQRGSAVGDFDADGRPDLVVTQNGTRTRLFRNTQARPGLRVHLDAGDGNPTGIGAIARLKFGAGKPGPARLVTAGSGYWSQDAATLVLALPTTATHIEVRWPGGKVTTTELKKDLREITINAQGKLTASK
;
A
#
# COMPACT_ATOMS: atom_id res chain seq x y z
N GLU A 1 1.68 -0.01 -23.65
CA GLU A 1 2.67 0.72 -22.85
C GLU A 1 1.99 1.38 -21.65
N PRO A 2 2.67 1.48 -20.48
CA PRO A 2 2.13 2.23 -19.35
C PRO A 2 1.90 3.69 -19.74
N ALA A 3 0.85 4.30 -19.17
CA ALA A 3 0.63 5.74 -19.30
C ALA A 3 1.74 6.50 -18.55
N ASP A 4 2.05 7.71 -19.01
CA ASP A 4 2.96 8.58 -18.27
C ASP A 4 2.30 9.07 -16.98
N SER A 5 2.97 8.91 -15.86
CA SER A 5 2.57 9.56 -14.61
C SER A 5 2.99 11.02 -14.62
N ARG A 6 2.25 11.87 -13.91
CA ARG A 6 2.53 13.31 -13.87
C ARG A 6 2.37 13.87 -12.47
N LEU A 7 3.29 14.71 -12.08
CA LEU A 7 3.17 15.57 -10.91
C LEU A 7 2.54 16.89 -11.32
N TYR A 8 1.56 17.35 -10.52
CA TYR A 8 0.97 18.66 -10.67
C TYR A 8 1.24 19.49 -9.43
N LEU A 9 1.70 20.69 -9.62
CA LEU A 9 1.90 21.68 -8.57
C LEU A 9 0.64 22.54 -8.44
N ASN A 10 0.22 22.80 -7.20
CA ASN A 10 -0.88 23.72 -6.93
C ASN A 10 -0.35 25.16 -6.90
N ASN A 11 -0.67 25.91 -7.92
CA ASN A 11 -0.37 27.34 -8.00
C ASN A 11 -1.65 28.14 -7.76
N ASN A 12 -1.87 28.57 -6.50
CA ASN A 12 -3.04 29.35 -6.08
C ASN A 12 -4.40 28.78 -6.51
N GLY A 13 -4.57 27.45 -6.41
CA GLY A 13 -5.79 26.74 -6.79
C GLY A 13 -5.82 26.25 -8.22
N THR A 14 -4.82 26.55 -9.06
CA THR A 14 -4.64 25.99 -10.39
C THR A 14 -3.59 24.89 -10.34
N LEU A 15 -3.92 23.70 -10.90
CA LEU A 15 -2.97 22.60 -11.01
C LEU A 15 -2.19 22.72 -12.30
N GLU A 16 -0.88 22.90 -12.21
CA GLU A 16 0.05 23.01 -13.32
C GLU A 16 1.00 21.81 -13.34
N PRO A 17 1.25 21.17 -14.51
CA PRO A 17 2.22 20.08 -14.59
C PRO A 17 3.61 20.57 -14.18
N ASP A 18 4.31 19.80 -13.37
CA ASP A 18 5.71 20.05 -13.05
C ASP A 18 6.60 19.61 -14.20
N PRO A 19 7.26 20.53 -14.92
CA PRO A 19 8.11 20.17 -16.06
C PRO A 19 9.39 19.45 -15.64
N ASP A 20 9.92 19.72 -14.43
CA ASP A 20 11.18 19.19 -13.96
C ASP A 20 11.10 17.68 -13.64
N SER A 21 9.91 17.20 -13.26
CA SER A 21 9.66 15.79 -12.96
C SER A 21 9.12 14.98 -14.16
N ALA A 22 8.80 15.61 -15.28
CA ALA A 22 8.12 14.96 -16.40
C ALA A 22 8.88 13.73 -16.95
N GLU A 23 10.19 13.81 -17.16
CA GLU A 23 10.99 12.68 -17.62
C GLU A 23 11.20 11.61 -16.52
N LEU A 24 11.24 12.02 -15.24
CA LEU A 24 11.39 11.11 -14.10
C LEU A 24 10.17 10.20 -13.94
N PHE A 25 8.98 10.71 -14.22
CA PHE A 25 7.70 9.97 -14.06
C PHE A 25 7.18 9.34 -15.35
N LYS A 26 7.94 9.43 -16.42
CA LYS A 26 7.59 8.84 -17.71
C LYS A 26 7.70 7.31 -17.66
N LYS A 27 6.66 6.62 -18.12
CA LYS A 27 6.61 5.15 -18.27
C LYS A 27 7.08 4.38 -17.02
N LEU A 28 6.69 4.82 -15.84
CA LEU A 28 7.10 4.20 -14.56
C LEU A 28 6.66 2.74 -14.42
N GLY A 29 5.62 2.33 -15.14
CA GLY A 29 4.96 1.05 -15.01
C GLY A 29 3.48 1.23 -14.69
N LEU A 30 2.81 0.16 -14.26
CA LEU A 30 1.41 0.17 -13.85
C LEU A 30 1.28 0.64 -12.41
N VAL A 31 1.16 1.95 -12.21
CA VAL A 31 0.99 2.55 -10.88
C VAL A 31 -0.44 2.30 -10.40
N SER A 32 -0.58 1.60 -9.28
CA SER A 32 -1.84 1.22 -8.64
C SER A 32 -2.15 2.01 -7.37
N GLY A 33 -1.13 2.54 -6.71
CA GLY A 33 -1.26 3.32 -5.48
C GLY A 33 -0.11 4.31 -5.31
N ALA A 34 -0.39 5.41 -4.58
CA ALA A 34 0.59 6.45 -4.27
C ALA A 34 0.34 7.03 -2.89
N VAL A 35 1.40 7.33 -2.15
CA VAL A 35 1.34 8.03 -0.87
C VAL A 35 2.54 8.96 -0.74
N LEU A 36 2.33 10.12 -0.12
CA LEU A 36 3.37 11.09 0.21
C LEU A 36 3.65 11.07 1.71
N GLY A 37 4.94 11.08 2.10
CA GLY A 37 5.35 11.17 3.50
C GLY A 37 6.85 11.35 3.63
N ASP A 38 7.29 11.99 4.71
CA ASP A 38 8.69 12.26 5.03
C ASP A 38 9.34 10.98 5.60
N LEU A 39 10.07 10.25 4.75
CA LEU A 39 10.67 8.94 5.10
C LEU A 39 12.05 9.05 5.73
N ASP A 40 12.76 10.18 5.59
CA ASP A 40 14.10 10.38 6.17
C ASP A 40 14.14 11.48 7.24
N ASN A 41 12.98 12.04 7.53
CA ASN A 41 12.80 13.07 8.55
C ASN A 41 13.51 14.41 8.23
N ASP A 42 13.68 14.74 6.93
CA ASP A 42 14.26 16.01 6.49
C ASP A 42 13.21 17.14 6.37
N GLY A 43 11.92 16.78 6.40
CA GLY A 43 10.79 17.69 6.36
C GLY A 43 10.15 17.84 4.98
N ASP A 44 10.72 17.25 3.95
CA ASP A 44 10.18 17.22 2.61
C ASP A 44 9.41 15.89 2.39
N ALA A 45 8.23 15.95 1.78
CA ALA A 45 7.44 14.74 1.55
C ALA A 45 7.97 13.95 0.37
N ASP A 46 8.45 12.73 0.61
CA ASP A 46 8.83 11.74 -0.39
C ASP A 46 7.60 11.12 -1.04
N LEU A 47 7.76 10.59 -2.25
CA LEU A 47 6.70 9.88 -2.96
C LEU A 47 6.97 8.38 -2.97
N VAL A 48 5.98 7.60 -2.52
CA VAL A 48 6.00 6.12 -2.58
C VAL A 48 4.92 5.65 -3.53
N LEU A 49 5.29 4.79 -4.48
CA LEU A 49 4.38 4.21 -5.47
C LEU A 49 4.32 2.69 -5.36
N ALA A 50 3.11 2.15 -5.41
CA ALA A 50 2.87 0.74 -5.68
C ALA A 50 2.82 0.51 -7.18
N LEU A 51 3.57 -0.47 -7.69
CA LEU A 51 3.55 -0.86 -9.09
C LEU A 51 3.12 -2.32 -9.24
N GLU A 52 2.11 -2.54 -10.09
CA GLU A 52 1.83 -3.91 -10.54
C GLU A 52 2.98 -4.38 -11.45
N TRP A 53 3.49 -5.58 -11.20
CA TRP A 53 4.62 -6.19 -11.92
C TRP A 53 5.92 -5.37 -11.87
N GLY A 54 6.15 -4.71 -10.75
CA GLY A 54 7.34 -3.89 -10.52
C GLY A 54 7.69 -3.81 -9.02
N PRO A 55 8.69 -3.02 -8.64
CA PRO A 55 9.01 -2.77 -7.23
C PRO A 55 8.05 -1.73 -6.62
N VAL A 56 8.00 -1.68 -5.29
CA VAL A 56 7.58 -0.45 -4.63
C VAL A 56 8.63 0.61 -4.93
N LYS A 57 8.25 1.71 -5.57
CA LYS A 57 9.17 2.80 -5.91
C LYS A 57 9.14 3.89 -4.85
N VAL A 58 10.31 4.44 -4.56
CA VAL A 58 10.47 5.60 -3.67
C VAL A 58 11.23 6.69 -4.42
N PHE A 59 10.63 7.85 -4.48
CA PHE A 59 11.26 9.06 -4.97
C PHE A 59 11.50 10.00 -3.79
N ARG A 60 12.78 10.22 -3.47
CA ARG A 60 13.18 11.21 -2.47
C ARG A 60 12.93 12.60 -2.97
N ASN A 61 12.32 13.41 -2.13
CA ASN A 61 12.15 14.84 -2.36
C ASN A 61 13.22 15.61 -1.58
N HIS A 62 13.85 16.54 -2.22
CA HIS A 62 14.71 17.51 -1.56
C HIS A 62 14.44 18.90 -2.13
N ALA A 63 13.82 19.75 -1.33
CA ALA A 63 13.42 21.11 -1.70
C ALA A 63 12.59 21.17 -3.01
N GLY A 64 11.65 20.24 -3.19
CA GLY A 64 10.78 20.13 -4.36
C GLY A 64 11.36 19.35 -5.55
N LYS A 65 12.58 18.83 -5.43
CA LYS A 65 13.22 18.02 -6.49
C LYS A 65 13.18 16.54 -6.13
N TYR A 66 12.52 15.76 -6.97
CA TYR A 66 12.44 14.31 -6.81
C TYR A 66 13.61 13.57 -7.47
N THR A 67 14.07 12.50 -6.82
CA THR A 67 15.09 11.58 -7.35
C THR A 67 14.68 10.14 -7.06
N ASP A 68 14.87 9.22 -8.01
CA ASP A 68 14.55 7.79 -7.79
C ASP A 68 15.58 7.17 -6.84
N ALA A 69 15.14 6.87 -5.64
CA ALA A 69 15.94 6.24 -4.57
C ALA A 69 15.66 4.74 -4.41
N THR A 70 14.81 4.15 -5.25
CA THR A 70 14.33 2.77 -5.13
C THR A 70 15.47 1.76 -4.96
N ALA A 71 16.51 1.87 -5.80
CA ALA A 71 17.65 0.95 -5.76
C ALA A 71 18.54 1.17 -4.54
N THR A 72 18.83 2.43 -4.20
CA THR A 72 19.69 2.79 -3.05
C THR A 72 19.05 2.41 -1.72
N LEU A 73 17.71 2.44 -1.64
CA LEU A 73 16.93 2.03 -0.49
C LEU A 73 16.69 0.51 -0.41
N GLY A 74 17.19 -0.27 -1.37
CA GLY A 74 17.12 -1.73 -1.37
C GLY A 74 15.77 -2.29 -1.84
N LEU A 75 14.89 -1.48 -2.43
CA LEU A 75 13.55 -1.90 -2.85
C LEU A 75 13.51 -2.53 -4.25
N ALA A 76 14.44 -2.18 -5.13
CA ALA A 76 14.46 -2.63 -6.53
C ALA A 76 14.42 -4.15 -6.75
N PRO A 77 15.02 -5.02 -5.89
CA PRO A 77 14.92 -6.46 -6.05
C PRO A 77 13.53 -7.05 -5.77
N HIS A 78 12.64 -6.31 -5.08
CA HIS A 78 11.35 -6.78 -4.61
C HIS A 78 10.24 -6.46 -5.62
N GLN A 79 10.24 -7.17 -6.74
CA GLN A 79 9.26 -7.01 -7.80
C GLN A 79 8.00 -7.80 -7.46
N GLY A 80 6.87 -7.14 -7.31
CA GLY A 80 5.59 -7.73 -6.91
C GLY A 80 4.44 -7.31 -7.80
N TRP A 81 3.28 -7.83 -7.49
CA TRP A 81 2.01 -7.32 -8.00
C TRP A 81 1.41 -6.41 -6.92
N TRP A 82 2.08 -5.26 -6.71
CA TRP A 82 1.70 -4.34 -5.65
C TRP A 82 0.45 -3.55 -6.02
N ASN A 83 -0.61 -3.69 -5.23
CA ASN A 83 -1.89 -3.02 -5.44
C ASN A 83 -1.98 -1.68 -4.71
N SER A 84 -1.31 -1.56 -3.56
CA SER A 84 -1.43 -0.39 -2.68
C SER A 84 -0.23 -0.24 -1.77
N VAL A 85 -0.07 0.96 -1.19
CA VAL A 85 0.94 1.30 -0.18
C VAL A 85 0.33 2.17 0.91
N ALA A 86 0.84 2.06 2.14
CA ALA A 86 0.52 2.95 3.26
C ALA A 86 1.77 3.19 4.10
N LEU A 87 1.80 4.30 4.85
CA LEU A 87 2.93 4.69 5.69
C LEU A 87 2.52 4.74 7.17
N GLY A 88 3.38 4.21 8.06
CA GLY A 88 3.20 4.28 9.50
C GLY A 88 4.44 3.80 10.26
N ASP A 89 4.56 4.17 11.52
CA ASP A 89 5.69 3.82 12.40
C ASP A 89 5.32 2.55 13.20
N LEU A 90 5.56 1.39 12.59
CA LEU A 90 5.11 0.09 13.12
C LEU A 90 6.01 -0.49 14.21
N ASP A 91 7.25 -0.03 14.31
CA ASP A 91 8.19 -0.47 15.35
C ASP A 91 8.54 0.63 16.38
N GLY A 92 7.85 1.77 16.30
CA GLY A 92 7.93 2.84 17.31
C GLY A 92 9.25 3.62 17.29
N ASP A 93 10.06 3.50 16.24
CA ASP A 93 11.37 4.13 16.14
C ASP A 93 11.32 5.59 15.65
N GLY A 94 10.16 6.04 15.20
CA GLY A 94 9.90 7.41 14.73
C GLY A 94 10.18 7.65 13.26
N ARG A 95 10.43 6.60 12.50
CA ARG A 95 10.49 6.64 11.04
C ARG A 95 9.26 5.96 10.45
N LEU A 96 8.81 6.45 9.32
CA LEU A 96 7.70 5.83 8.62
C LEU A 96 8.17 4.59 7.87
N ASP A 97 7.52 3.45 8.14
CA ASP A 97 7.64 2.21 7.39
C ASP A 97 6.65 2.19 6.23
N ILE A 98 6.88 1.32 5.24
CA ILE A 98 5.98 1.13 4.10
C ILE A 98 5.24 -0.20 4.26
N VAL A 99 3.92 -0.18 4.30
CA VAL A 99 3.09 -1.38 4.17
C VAL A 99 2.62 -1.49 2.73
N ALA A 100 2.92 -2.59 2.06
CA ALA A 100 2.57 -2.80 0.66
C ALA A 100 1.61 -3.99 0.50
N GLY A 101 0.44 -3.72 -0.07
CA GLY A 101 -0.56 -4.72 -0.46
C GLY A 101 -0.19 -5.35 -1.80
N ASN A 102 -0.29 -6.67 -1.89
CA ASN A 102 0.07 -7.46 -3.05
C ASN A 102 -1.07 -8.40 -3.44
N TRP A 103 -0.81 -9.40 -4.27
CA TRP A 103 -1.78 -10.41 -4.68
C TRP A 103 -2.06 -11.46 -3.58
N GLY A 104 -1.13 -11.67 -2.67
CA GLY A 104 -1.21 -12.71 -1.64
C GLY A 104 -0.70 -14.07 -2.11
N LEU A 105 -0.66 -15.02 -1.19
CA LEU A 105 -0.09 -16.35 -1.45
C LEU A 105 -1.15 -17.42 -1.74
N ASN A 106 -2.41 -17.21 -1.36
CA ASN A 106 -3.51 -18.12 -1.64
C ASN A 106 -4.14 -17.79 -3.00
N SER A 107 -3.49 -18.20 -4.07
CA SER A 107 -3.90 -17.93 -5.44
C SER A 107 -3.62 -19.11 -6.36
N LYS A 108 -4.10 -19.06 -7.61
CA LYS A 108 -3.79 -20.05 -8.65
C LYS A 108 -2.28 -20.26 -8.87
N TYR A 109 -1.45 -19.32 -8.44
CA TYR A 109 0.00 -19.35 -8.61
C TYR A 109 0.74 -20.14 -7.53
N GLU A 110 0.08 -20.62 -6.46
CA GLU A 110 0.70 -21.32 -5.34
C GLU A 110 1.60 -22.49 -5.79
N GLY A 111 1.14 -23.23 -6.78
CA GLY A 111 1.88 -24.35 -7.36
C GLY A 111 3.06 -23.97 -8.26
N SER A 112 3.05 -22.81 -8.89
CA SER A 112 3.96 -22.41 -9.98
C SER A 112 4.93 -21.31 -9.60
N TYR A 113 4.71 -20.61 -8.50
CA TYR A 113 5.48 -19.47 -8.05
C TYR A 113 6.44 -19.80 -6.91
N SER A 114 7.61 -19.18 -6.94
CA SER A 114 8.51 -19.00 -5.79
C SER A 114 9.41 -17.77 -6.04
N PRO A 115 10.06 -17.20 -5.00
CA PRO A 115 10.98 -16.08 -5.20
C PRO A 115 12.11 -16.36 -6.20
N SER A 116 12.59 -17.61 -6.28
CA SER A 116 13.60 -18.04 -7.27
C SER A 116 13.02 -18.40 -8.64
N HIS A 117 11.71 -18.58 -8.73
CA HIS A 117 10.98 -18.87 -9.96
C HIS A 117 9.79 -17.90 -10.06
N PRO A 118 10.05 -16.64 -10.47
CA PRO A 118 9.03 -15.61 -10.52
C PRO A 118 7.96 -15.91 -11.55
N LEU A 119 6.77 -15.38 -11.30
CA LEU A 119 5.76 -15.23 -12.35
C LEU A 119 6.25 -14.25 -13.38
N ARG A 120 5.82 -14.43 -14.64
CA ARG A 120 6.22 -13.59 -15.75
C ARG A 120 5.01 -13.21 -16.60
N ILE A 121 5.04 -12.01 -17.15
CA ILE A 121 4.18 -11.60 -18.23
C ILE A 121 5.04 -11.07 -19.39
N ALA A 122 4.59 -11.35 -20.60
CA ALA A 122 5.04 -10.64 -21.78
C ALA A 122 3.86 -9.86 -22.35
N TYR A 123 4.07 -8.63 -22.77
CA TYR A 123 3.06 -7.83 -23.44
C TYR A 123 3.61 -7.20 -24.72
N GLY A 124 2.77 -7.18 -25.75
CA GLY A 124 3.09 -6.71 -27.09
C GLY A 124 1.96 -7.09 -28.05
N ASP A 125 2.00 -6.62 -29.29
CA ASP A 125 1.11 -7.07 -30.34
C ASP A 125 1.72 -8.31 -31.03
N PHE A 126 1.45 -9.50 -30.47
CA PHE A 126 2.11 -10.74 -30.89
C PHE A 126 1.51 -11.40 -32.13
N ASP A 127 0.30 -10.99 -32.56
CA ASP A 127 -0.34 -11.49 -33.78
C ASP A 127 -0.48 -10.44 -34.86
N ASN A 128 0.01 -9.21 -34.64
CA ASN A 128 -0.02 -8.07 -35.55
C ASN A 128 -1.45 -7.62 -35.92
N ASN A 129 -2.36 -7.67 -34.94
CA ASN A 129 -3.73 -7.23 -35.12
C ASN A 129 -3.99 -5.78 -34.68
N GLY A 130 -2.96 -5.08 -34.14
CA GLY A 130 -3.03 -3.72 -33.63
C GLY A 130 -3.53 -3.61 -32.19
N VAL A 131 -3.75 -4.75 -31.52
CA VAL A 131 -4.19 -4.83 -30.11
C VAL A 131 -3.05 -5.36 -29.26
N LEU A 132 -2.91 -4.80 -28.06
CA LEU A 132 -1.89 -5.26 -27.10
C LEU A 132 -2.34 -6.58 -26.46
N ASP A 133 -1.52 -7.61 -26.61
CA ASP A 133 -1.68 -8.90 -25.96
C ASP A 133 -0.94 -8.92 -24.62
N ILE A 134 -1.45 -9.71 -23.67
CA ILE A 134 -0.77 -10.03 -22.39
C ILE A 134 -0.71 -11.55 -22.25
N VAL A 135 0.49 -12.07 -22.10
CA VAL A 135 0.76 -13.50 -21.94
C VAL A 135 1.40 -13.76 -20.60
N GLU A 136 0.65 -14.40 -19.69
CA GLU A 136 1.16 -14.88 -18.40
C GLU A 136 1.86 -16.23 -18.57
N TYR A 137 2.99 -16.44 -17.91
CA TYR A 137 3.72 -17.69 -17.92
C TYR A 137 4.62 -17.87 -16.69
N HIS A 138 4.96 -19.12 -16.43
CA HIS A 138 5.77 -19.51 -15.29
C HIS A 138 6.71 -20.68 -15.62
N ARG A 139 7.61 -21.01 -14.69
CA ARG A 139 8.43 -22.21 -14.78
C ARG A 139 7.68 -23.40 -14.20
N ASP A 140 7.36 -24.40 -15.03
CA ASP A 140 6.79 -25.65 -14.58
C ASP A 140 7.80 -26.43 -13.72
N LYS A 141 7.37 -26.86 -12.53
CA LYS A 141 8.25 -27.50 -11.53
C LYS A 141 8.72 -28.90 -11.95
N LEU A 142 7.93 -29.61 -12.75
CA LEU A 142 8.23 -30.98 -13.15
C LEU A 142 9.19 -31.02 -14.34
N THR A 143 8.94 -30.19 -15.34
CA THR A 143 9.70 -30.19 -16.59
C THR A 143 10.83 -29.16 -16.60
N GLY A 144 10.78 -28.16 -15.72
CA GLY A 144 11.69 -27.02 -15.70
C GLY A 144 11.51 -26.05 -16.87
N LYS A 145 10.53 -26.30 -17.77
CA LYS A 145 10.23 -25.42 -18.90
C LYS A 145 9.46 -24.17 -18.47
N LEU A 146 9.61 -23.10 -19.21
CA LEU A 146 8.68 -21.97 -19.14
C LEU A 146 7.42 -22.33 -19.95
N VAL A 147 6.26 -22.28 -19.33
CA VAL A 147 4.97 -22.70 -19.91
C VAL A 147 3.92 -21.63 -19.76
N PRO A 148 2.93 -21.51 -20.68
CA PRO A 148 1.82 -20.59 -20.54
C PRO A 148 1.00 -20.88 -19.27
N GLU A 149 0.54 -19.80 -18.59
CA GLU A 149 -0.44 -19.92 -17.51
C GLU A 149 -1.84 -20.28 -18.03
N ARG A 150 -2.18 -19.81 -19.22
CA ARG A 150 -3.46 -20.08 -19.88
C ARG A 150 -3.41 -21.37 -20.69
N GLY A 151 -4.48 -22.15 -20.60
CA GLY A 151 -4.65 -23.35 -21.40
C GLY A 151 -4.80 -23.06 -22.90
N ARG A 152 -4.69 -24.12 -23.71
CA ARG A 152 -4.74 -24.06 -25.18
C ARG A 152 -5.94 -23.28 -25.73
N SER A 153 -7.15 -23.57 -25.23
CA SER A 153 -8.37 -22.94 -25.72
C SER A 153 -8.37 -21.43 -25.52
N CYS A 154 -7.98 -20.96 -24.34
CA CYS A 154 -7.89 -19.53 -24.05
C CYS A 154 -6.83 -18.86 -24.92
N SER A 155 -5.64 -19.47 -25.03
CA SER A 155 -4.55 -18.92 -25.84
C SER A 155 -4.90 -18.83 -27.32
N MET A 156 -5.61 -19.84 -27.88
CA MET A 156 -6.06 -19.84 -29.26
C MET A 156 -7.19 -18.82 -29.53
N ASN A 157 -8.09 -18.63 -28.56
CA ASN A 157 -9.17 -17.65 -28.72
C ASN A 157 -8.62 -16.23 -28.75
N ALA A 158 -7.56 -15.96 -27.99
CA ALA A 158 -6.88 -14.67 -28.02
C ALA A 158 -6.03 -14.49 -29.28
N MET A 159 -5.26 -15.53 -29.66
CA MET A 159 -4.31 -15.49 -30.78
C MET A 159 -4.49 -16.74 -31.66
N PRO A 160 -5.31 -16.69 -32.72
CA PRO A 160 -5.66 -17.85 -33.53
C PRO A 160 -4.49 -18.61 -34.16
N PHE A 161 -3.38 -17.93 -34.47
CA PHE A 161 -2.17 -18.56 -35.03
C PHE A 161 -1.60 -19.68 -34.13
N ILE A 162 -1.88 -19.65 -32.82
CA ILE A 162 -1.46 -20.70 -31.88
C ILE A 162 -2.09 -22.03 -32.24
N GLY A 163 -3.35 -22.04 -32.70
CA GLY A 163 -4.09 -23.22 -33.09
C GLY A 163 -3.53 -23.91 -34.34
N GLU A 164 -2.98 -23.17 -35.27
CA GLU A 164 -2.41 -23.68 -36.51
C GLU A 164 -1.24 -24.65 -36.26
N HIS A 165 -0.52 -24.47 -35.15
CA HIS A 165 0.69 -25.24 -34.82
C HIS A 165 0.56 -26.12 -33.60
N ASN A 166 -0.44 -25.88 -32.77
CA ASN A 166 -0.71 -26.63 -31.54
C ASN A 166 -2.05 -27.35 -31.65
N GLY A 167 -2.22 -28.15 -32.70
CA GLY A 167 -3.48 -28.80 -33.09
C GLY A 167 -4.13 -29.63 -31.99
N GLU A 168 -3.33 -30.28 -31.13
CA GLU A 168 -3.80 -31.12 -30.04
C GLU A 168 -3.40 -30.58 -28.66
N PHE A 169 -4.20 -30.90 -27.61
CA PHE A 169 -3.90 -30.54 -26.24
C PHE A 169 -2.59 -31.14 -25.74
N SER A 170 -2.27 -32.37 -26.12
CA SER A 170 -1.03 -33.07 -25.78
C SER A 170 0.20 -32.35 -26.33
N ILE A 171 0.11 -31.85 -27.55
CA ILE A 171 1.17 -31.07 -28.22
C ILE A 171 1.37 -29.75 -27.50
N PHE A 172 0.28 -29.01 -27.22
CA PHE A 172 0.36 -27.75 -26.48
C PHE A 172 0.96 -27.93 -25.09
N GLY A 173 0.48 -28.92 -24.32
CA GLY A 173 0.95 -29.18 -22.95
C GLY A 173 2.41 -29.65 -22.85
N GLY A 174 2.97 -30.25 -23.92
CA GLY A 174 4.37 -30.66 -23.96
C GLY A 174 5.36 -29.58 -24.36
N ARG A 175 4.88 -28.40 -24.83
CA ARG A 175 5.70 -27.33 -25.36
C ARG A 175 6.05 -26.26 -24.35
N SER A 176 7.20 -25.65 -24.54
CA SER A 176 7.58 -24.42 -23.85
C SER A 176 6.80 -23.21 -24.39
N ILE A 177 6.78 -22.13 -23.61
CA ILE A 177 6.17 -20.84 -24.04
C ILE A 177 6.72 -20.36 -25.39
N HIS A 178 8.02 -20.52 -25.63
CA HIS A 178 8.65 -20.10 -26.86
C HIS A 178 8.23 -20.95 -28.07
N GLU A 179 8.00 -22.25 -27.85
CA GLU A 179 7.48 -23.14 -28.90
C GLU A 179 6.01 -22.89 -29.20
N VAL A 180 5.19 -22.63 -28.15
CA VAL A 180 3.76 -22.33 -28.31
C VAL A 180 3.55 -21.04 -29.10
N TYR A 181 4.29 -19.97 -28.75
CA TYR A 181 4.18 -18.65 -29.36
C TYR A 181 5.19 -18.40 -30.48
N LYS A 182 5.90 -19.44 -30.96
CA LYS A 182 6.90 -19.37 -32.05
C LYS A 182 7.96 -18.27 -31.87
N GLY A 183 8.34 -18.01 -30.64
CA GLY A 183 9.36 -17.01 -30.31
C GLY A 183 8.89 -15.55 -30.41
N ARG A 184 7.64 -15.28 -30.80
CA ARG A 184 7.09 -13.90 -30.98
C ARG A 184 7.13 -13.08 -29.69
N LEU A 185 7.08 -13.71 -28.50
CA LEU A 185 7.14 -12.98 -27.23
C LEU A 185 8.43 -12.18 -27.04
N LYS A 186 9.50 -12.48 -27.79
CA LYS A 186 10.75 -11.71 -27.78
C LYS A 186 10.61 -10.29 -28.36
N GLU A 187 9.56 -10.04 -29.11
CA GLU A 187 9.26 -8.74 -29.71
C GLU A 187 8.55 -7.81 -28.74
N GLY A 188 8.08 -8.34 -27.60
CA GLY A 188 7.39 -7.60 -26.57
C GLY A 188 8.28 -7.24 -25.36
N THR A 189 7.65 -6.64 -24.37
CA THR A 189 8.27 -6.34 -23.06
C THR A 189 7.95 -7.44 -22.06
N GLU A 190 8.95 -7.92 -21.34
CA GLU A 190 8.80 -8.89 -20.25
C GLU A 190 8.86 -8.21 -18.89
N LEU A 191 7.93 -8.56 -18.00
CA LEU A 191 7.94 -8.19 -16.59
C LEU A 191 7.89 -9.45 -15.72
N ALA A 192 8.38 -9.33 -14.48
CA ALA A 192 8.39 -10.45 -13.54
C ALA A 192 7.94 -10.01 -12.14
N ALA A 193 7.27 -10.92 -11.42
CA ALA A 193 6.94 -10.77 -10.01
C ALA A 193 7.59 -11.90 -9.21
N ASN A 194 8.55 -11.55 -8.35
CA ASN A 194 9.29 -12.48 -7.50
C ASN A 194 8.82 -12.43 -6.04
N ILE A 195 7.85 -11.58 -5.71
CA ILE A 195 7.20 -11.48 -4.42
C ILE A 195 5.71 -11.24 -4.61
N LEU A 196 4.88 -12.14 -4.05
CA LEU A 196 3.41 -12.01 -4.04
C LEU A 196 2.86 -11.77 -2.63
N ALA A 197 3.67 -11.94 -1.60
CA ALA A 197 3.29 -11.72 -0.22
C ALA A 197 3.05 -10.22 0.05
N HIS A 198 1.98 -9.88 0.76
CA HIS A 198 1.83 -8.57 1.40
C HIS A 198 2.98 -8.37 2.38
N THR A 199 3.61 -7.21 2.35
CA THR A 199 4.91 -7.01 3.00
C THR A 199 4.95 -5.66 3.71
N VAL A 200 5.53 -5.63 4.90
CA VAL A 200 6.06 -4.41 5.52
C VAL A 200 7.52 -4.27 5.10
N PHE A 201 7.88 -3.09 4.65
CA PHE A 201 9.26 -2.69 4.47
C PHE A 201 9.63 -1.74 5.61
N PHE A 202 10.37 -2.26 6.59
CA PHE A 202 10.80 -1.48 7.75
C PHE A 202 11.92 -0.50 7.39
N ASN A 203 11.77 0.75 7.76
CA ASN A 203 12.73 1.82 7.49
C ASN A 203 13.89 1.77 8.48
N ARG A 204 15.10 1.43 8.01
CA ARG A 204 16.32 1.36 8.82
C ARG A 204 17.24 2.59 8.65
N GLY A 205 16.66 3.75 8.27
CA GLY A 205 17.39 5.01 8.16
C GLY A 205 18.29 5.15 6.92
N GLY A 206 18.17 4.27 5.93
CA GLY A 206 18.97 4.32 4.69
C GLY A 206 18.71 3.12 3.80
N LYS A 207 17.98 2.15 4.33
CA LYS A 207 17.50 0.97 3.61
C LYS A 207 16.18 0.52 4.20
N PHE A 208 15.38 -0.17 3.38
CA PHE A 208 14.18 -0.86 3.82
C PHE A 208 14.44 -2.36 3.96
N GLU A 209 13.95 -2.93 5.06
CA GLU A 209 14.01 -4.35 5.37
C GLU A 209 12.63 -4.98 5.16
N PRO A 210 12.47 -5.92 4.19
CA PRO A 210 11.18 -6.54 3.93
C PRO A 210 10.85 -7.60 4.98
N ARG A 211 9.59 -7.60 5.46
CA ARG A 211 9.01 -8.64 6.30
C ARG A 211 7.59 -8.94 5.83
N PRO A 212 7.30 -10.18 5.39
CA PRO A 212 5.94 -10.56 5.01
C PRO A 212 4.95 -10.37 6.17
N LEU A 213 3.75 -9.94 5.86
CA LEU A 213 2.63 -9.94 6.79
C LEU A 213 2.28 -11.38 7.22
N PRO A 214 1.64 -11.58 8.38
CA PRO A 214 1.23 -12.90 8.86
C PRO A 214 0.41 -13.70 7.85
N ALA A 215 0.46 -15.03 7.92
CA ALA A 215 -0.16 -15.94 6.96
C ALA A 215 -1.64 -15.66 6.67
N LEU A 216 -2.43 -15.27 7.70
CA LEU A 216 -3.84 -14.94 7.49
C LEU A 216 -4.06 -13.71 6.59
N ALA A 217 -3.13 -12.78 6.54
CA ALA A 217 -3.18 -11.65 5.63
C ALA A 217 -3.00 -12.09 4.17
N GLN A 218 -2.29 -13.20 3.92
CA GLN A 218 -1.93 -13.69 2.59
C GLN A 218 -3.07 -14.43 1.86
N PHE A 219 -4.27 -14.52 2.45
CA PHE A 219 -5.35 -15.36 1.91
C PHE A 219 -6.12 -14.74 0.75
N ALA A 220 -5.96 -13.47 0.49
CA ALA A 220 -6.58 -12.79 -0.66
C ALA A 220 -5.79 -11.53 -1.02
N PRO A 221 -5.92 -10.99 -2.25
CA PRO A 221 -5.34 -9.71 -2.64
C PRO A 221 -5.76 -8.59 -1.69
N VAL A 222 -4.82 -7.68 -1.38
CA VAL A 222 -5.04 -6.51 -0.52
C VAL A 222 -5.05 -5.24 -1.36
N PHE A 223 -6.03 -4.37 -1.11
CA PHE A 223 -6.21 -3.08 -1.76
C PHE A 223 -6.12 -1.92 -0.75
N GLY A 224 -7.18 -1.62 0.00
CA GLY A 224 -7.12 -0.61 1.05
C GLY A 224 -6.25 -1.07 2.23
N ILE A 225 -5.38 -0.19 2.72
CA ILE A 225 -4.56 -0.40 3.91
C ILE A 225 -4.70 0.84 4.79
N ASN A 226 -5.04 0.64 6.06
CA ASN A 226 -5.09 1.72 7.04
C ASN A 226 -4.23 1.36 8.24
N ILE A 227 -3.49 2.34 8.73
CA ILE A 227 -2.64 2.22 9.90
C ILE A 227 -3.18 3.14 10.99
N ALA A 228 -3.56 2.55 12.13
CA ALA A 228 -4.09 3.25 13.28
C ALA A 228 -3.97 2.36 14.51
N ASP A 229 -3.94 2.94 15.69
CA ASP A 229 -4.03 2.20 16.95
C ASP A 229 -5.51 1.87 17.24
N PHE A 230 -5.98 0.73 16.71
CA PHE A 230 -7.38 0.32 16.82
C PHE A 230 -7.75 -0.27 18.20
N ASN A 231 -6.79 -0.64 19.02
CA ASN A 231 -7.03 -1.22 20.33
C ASN A 231 -6.75 -0.26 21.50
N GLY A 232 -6.08 0.88 21.23
CA GLY A 232 -5.75 1.92 22.21
C GLY A 232 -4.59 1.55 23.14
N ASP A 233 -3.66 0.71 22.68
CA ASP A 233 -2.51 0.26 23.48
C ASP A 233 -1.23 1.11 23.28
N GLY A 234 -1.23 2.00 22.31
CA GLY A 234 -0.12 2.91 22.00
C GLY A 234 0.80 2.41 20.89
N HIS A 235 0.41 1.36 20.17
CA HIS A 235 1.12 0.81 19.02
C HIS A 235 0.29 0.90 17.75
N GLU A 236 0.94 0.96 16.60
CA GLU A 236 0.24 1.00 15.32
C GLU A 236 -0.23 -0.38 14.91
N ASP A 237 -1.53 -0.50 14.61
CA ASP A 237 -2.17 -1.67 14.02
C ASP A 237 -2.39 -1.46 12.53
N ILE A 238 -2.65 -2.53 11.79
CA ILE A 238 -2.92 -2.49 10.36
C ILE A 238 -4.29 -3.11 10.09
N PHE A 239 -5.16 -2.39 9.38
CA PHE A 239 -6.31 -2.99 8.70
C PHE A 239 -6.00 -3.20 7.23
N VAL A 240 -6.39 -4.36 6.67
CA VAL A 240 -6.28 -4.69 5.24
C VAL A 240 -7.63 -5.03 4.64
N ALA A 241 -8.01 -4.33 3.57
CA ALA A 241 -9.20 -4.56 2.76
C ALA A 241 -8.87 -5.59 1.67
N GLN A 242 -9.64 -6.67 1.59
CA GLN A 242 -9.28 -7.87 0.86
C GLN A 242 -10.33 -8.27 -0.19
N ASN A 243 -9.98 -9.26 -0.99
CA ASN A 243 -10.75 -9.98 -2.00
C ASN A 243 -10.72 -9.37 -3.41
N PHE A 244 -10.81 -10.28 -4.39
CA PHE A 244 -10.92 -9.92 -5.81
C PHE A 244 -11.82 -10.94 -6.53
N PHE A 245 -12.94 -10.45 -7.11
CA PHE A 245 -13.96 -11.29 -7.74
C PHE A 245 -13.99 -11.19 -9.26
N ALA A 246 -13.35 -10.17 -9.82
CA ALA A 246 -13.31 -9.93 -11.26
C ALA A 246 -12.29 -10.81 -11.98
N SER A 247 -12.06 -12.04 -11.47
CA SER A 247 -11.22 -13.02 -12.13
C SER A 247 -11.92 -13.59 -13.39
N GLN A 248 -11.11 -14.05 -14.33
CA GLN A 248 -11.59 -14.74 -15.52
C GLN A 248 -12.38 -16.00 -15.12
N ILE A 249 -13.40 -16.39 -15.90
CA ILE A 249 -14.40 -17.41 -15.56
C ILE A 249 -13.81 -18.78 -15.16
N GLU A 250 -12.66 -19.14 -15.71
CA GLU A 250 -11.94 -20.39 -15.38
C GLU A 250 -11.00 -20.27 -14.17
N THR A 251 -10.88 -19.06 -13.61
CA THR A 251 -10.02 -18.79 -12.44
C THR A 251 -10.89 -18.65 -11.20
N PRO A 252 -10.60 -19.38 -10.11
CA PRO A 252 -11.30 -19.21 -8.85
C PRO A 252 -11.24 -17.75 -8.35
N ARG A 253 -12.33 -17.32 -7.71
CA ARG A 253 -12.34 -16.01 -7.04
C ARG A 253 -11.34 -16.00 -5.91
N SER A 254 -10.68 -14.88 -5.72
CA SER A 254 -9.84 -14.65 -4.54
C SER A 254 -10.70 -14.08 -3.41
N ASP A 255 -11.46 -14.94 -2.71
CA ASP A 255 -12.48 -14.60 -1.71
C ASP A 255 -12.17 -15.11 -0.30
N GLY A 256 -10.93 -15.51 -0.03
CA GLY A 256 -10.48 -16.01 1.27
C GLY A 256 -10.41 -14.94 2.38
N GLY A 257 -10.49 -13.65 2.03
CA GLY A 257 -10.41 -12.53 2.95
C GLY A 257 -11.77 -12.12 3.53
N ARG A 258 -11.74 -11.49 4.71
CA ARG A 258 -12.93 -10.94 5.39
C ARG A 258 -12.72 -9.53 5.91
N GLY A 259 -11.65 -8.85 5.45
CA GLY A 259 -11.05 -7.71 6.13
C GLY A 259 -10.33 -8.18 7.39
N LEU A 260 -9.07 -7.86 7.51
CA LEU A 260 -8.24 -8.36 8.61
C LEU A 260 -7.60 -7.21 9.37
N LEU A 261 -7.75 -7.26 10.69
CA LEU A 261 -7.01 -6.41 11.62
C LEU A 261 -5.78 -7.18 12.11
N LEU A 262 -4.61 -6.54 12.04
CA LEU A 262 -3.35 -7.01 12.56
C LEU A 262 -2.92 -6.09 13.69
N LEU A 263 -2.86 -6.60 14.92
CA LEU A 263 -2.43 -5.82 16.08
C LEU A 263 -0.90 -5.76 16.13
N GLY A 264 -0.36 -4.55 16.27
CA GLY A 264 1.05 -4.30 16.45
C GLY A 264 1.50 -4.46 17.91
N ASP A 265 2.77 -4.75 18.12
CA ASP A 265 3.39 -4.83 19.45
C ASP A 265 4.39 -3.68 19.72
N GLY A 266 4.54 -2.78 18.75
CA GLY A 266 5.47 -1.65 18.81
C GLY A 266 6.94 -1.99 18.60
N ASP A 267 7.27 -3.25 18.31
CA ASP A 267 8.60 -3.74 17.93
C ASP A 267 8.59 -4.35 16.50
N GLY A 268 7.53 -4.03 15.75
CA GLY A 268 7.31 -4.51 14.37
C GLY A 268 6.70 -5.91 14.29
N GLY A 269 6.31 -6.54 15.38
CA GLY A 269 5.51 -7.76 15.39
C GLY A 269 4.05 -7.45 15.13
N LEU A 270 3.39 -8.29 14.32
CA LEU A 270 2.00 -8.12 13.92
C LEU A 270 1.20 -9.40 14.19
N LYS A 271 0.13 -9.28 14.96
CA LYS A 271 -0.71 -10.41 15.35
C LYS A 271 -2.11 -10.30 14.76
N PRO A 272 -2.54 -11.27 13.92
CA PRO A 272 -3.89 -11.27 13.37
C PRO A 272 -4.96 -11.33 14.46
N MET A 273 -5.97 -10.44 14.35
CA MET A 273 -7.18 -10.49 15.18
C MET A 273 -8.29 -11.18 14.41
N PRO A 274 -8.82 -12.33 14.89
CA PRO A 274 -9.90 -13.02 14.22
C PRO A 274 -11.16 -12.16 14.10
N GLY A 275 -11.85 -12.23 12.96
CA GLY A 275 -13.03 -11.41 12.68
C GLY A 275 -14.17 -11.53 13.70
N HIS A 276 -14.35 -12.70 14.34
CA HIS A 276 -15.34 -12.87 15.42
C HIS A 276 -14.99 -12.09 16.71
N ARG A 277 -13.72 -11.66 16.87
CA ARG A 277 -13.28 -10.82 17.99
C ARG A 277 -13.25 -9.34 17.62
N SER A 278 -12.82 -9.02 16.39
CA SER A 278 -12.78 -7.64 15.92
C SER A 278 -14.15 -7.11 15.47
N GLY A 279 -15.10 -7.99 15.18
CA GLY A 279 -16.37 -7.62 14.55
C GLY A 279 -16.26 -7.38 13.04
N LEU A 280 -15.07 -7.45 12.47
CA LEU A 280 -14.82 -7.23 11.04
C LEU A 280 -15.06 -8.53 10.26
N LEU A 281 -16.24 -8.65 9.65
CA LEU A 281 -16.65 -9.79 8.83
C LEU A 281 -17.22 -9.25 7.52
N ILE A 282 -16.34 -8.95 6.56
CA ILE A 282 -16.67 -8.33 5.29
C ILE A 282 -16.40 -9.35 4.18
N TYR A 283 -17.44 -10.01 3.69
CA TYR A 283 -17.32 -11.09 2.71
C TYR A 283 -17.29 -10.60 1.24
N GLY A 284 -17.57 -9.32 1.01
CA GLY A 284 -17.57 -8.73 -0.32
C GLY A 284 -16.17 -8.42 -0.85
N GLU A 285 -16.16 -7.92 -2.06
CA GLU A 285 -14.93 -7.46 -2.73
C GLU A 285 -14.57 -6.05 -2.24
N GLN A 286 -13.72 -5.98 -1.22
CA GLN A 286 -13.33 -4.74 -0.58
C GLN A 286 -12.36 -3.94 -1.45
N ARG A 287 -12.43 -2.61 -1.38
CA ARG A 287 -11.56 -1.71 -2.14
C ARG A 287 -10.98 -0.63 -1.25
N GLY A 288 -11.51 0.59 -1.30
CA GLY A 288 -11.06 1.67 -0.44
C GLY A 288 -11.48 1.46 1.01
N SER A 289 -10.64 1.90 1.92
CA SER A 289 -10.95 1.97 3.35
C SER A 289 -10.35 3.23 3.94
N ALA A 290 -11.01 3.81 4.94
CA ALA A 290 -10.57 5.04 5.59
C ALA A 290 -10.80 4.98 7.09
N VAL A 291 -9.90 5.61 7.84
CA VAL A 291 -9.95 5.75 9.29
C VAL A 291 -10.34 7.18 9.67
N GLY A 292 -11.20 7.29 10.66
CA GLY A 292 -11.58 8.56 11.29
C GLY A 292 -12.32 8.30 12.58
N ASP A 293 -12.45 9.28 13.43
CA ASP A 293 -13.26 9.24 14.64
C ASP A 293 -14.62 9.89 14.32
N PHE A 294 -15.56 9.04 13.85
CA PHE A 294 -16.84 9.48 13.28
C PHE A 294 -17.78 10.13 14.31
N ASP A 295 -17.81 9.60 15.52
CA ASP A 295 -18.70 10.08 16.58
C ASP A 295 -17.98 10.92 17.66
N ALA A 296 -16.72 11.27 17.41
CA ALA A 296 -15.89 12.10 18.27
C ALA A 296 -15.71 11.54 19.69
N ASP A 297 -15.65 10.21 19.80
CA ASP A 297 -15.48 9.51 21.08
C ASP A 297 -14.01 9.22 21.43
N GLY A 298 -13.08 9.63 20.57
CA GLY A 298 -11.62 9.44 20.75
C GLY A 298 -11.13 8.06 20.36
N ARG A 299 -11.87 7.33 19.52
CA ARG A 299 -11.47 6.02 19.00
C ARG A 299 -11.42 6.03 17.48
N PRO A 300 -10.45 5.38 16.86
CA PRO A 300 -10.43 5.28 15.40
C PRO A 300 -11.52 4.32 14.92
N ASP A 301 -12.46 4.84 14.14
CA ASP A 301 -13.48 4.07 13.42
C ASP A 301 -13.01 3.75 12.01
N LEU A 302 -13.64 2.76 11.37
CA LEU A 302 -13.25 2.28 10.06
C LEU A 302 -14.44 2.29 9.09
N VAL A 303 -14.23 2.88 7.92
CA VAL A 303 -15.13 2.77 6.76
C VAL A 303 -14.49 1.88 5.70
N VAL A 304 -15.28 0.95 5.12
CA VAL A 304 -14.82 0.05 4.05
C VAL A 304 -15.80 0.06 2.90
N THR A 305 -15.33 0.38 1.70
CA THR A 305 -16.10 0.29 0.46
C THR A 305 -15.98 -1.09 -0.16
N GLN A 306 -16.97 -1.49 -0.93
CA GLN A 306 -17.02 -2.80 -1.58
C GLN A 306 -17.56 -2.66 -3.00
N ASN A 307 -17.01 -3.41 -3.96
CA ASN A 307 -17.60 -3.51 -5.28
C ASN A 307 -18.92 -4.30 -5.25
N GLY A 308 -19.94 -3.73 -5.86
CA GLY A 308 -21.24 -4.40 -6.01
C GLY A 308 -22.06 -4.61 -4.73
N THR A 309 -21.63 -4.03 -3.59
CA THR A 309 -22.37 -4.13 -2.33
C THR A 309 -22.19 -2.87 -1.45
N ARG A 310 -22.80 -2.88 -0.27
CA ARG A 310 -22.87 -1.70 0.59
C ARG A 310 -21.51 -1.33 1.19
N THR A 311 -21.21 -0.03 1.23
CA THR A 311 -20.18 0.52 2.13
C THR A 311 -20.55 0.23 3.58
N ARG A 312 -19.56 -0.11 4.40
CA ARG A 312 -19.74 -0.42 5.82
C ARG A 312 -18.95 0.56 6.66
N LEU A 313 -19.60 1.08 7.69
CA LEU A 313 -19.00 1.82 8.79
C LEU A 313 -18.94 0.91 10.02
N PHE A 314 -17.75 0.77 10.58
CA PHE A 314 -17.50 0.04 11.82
C PHE A 314 -17.11 1.03 12.90
N ARG A 315 -17.97 1.16 13.90
CA ARG A 315 -17.69 1.98 15.07
C ARG A 315 -16.85 1.18 16.07
N ASN A 316 -15.74 1.76 16.51
CA ASN A 316 -14.88 1.17 17.51
C ASN A 316 -15.44 1.42 18.91
N THR A 317 -15.87 0.37 19.58
CA THR A 317 -16.47 0.43 20.93
C THR A 317 -15.58 -0.17 22.00
N GLN A 318 -14.43 -0.71 21.65
CA GLN A 318 -13.58 -1.51 22.56
C GLN A 318 -12.27 -0.81 22.96
N ALA A 319 -11.71 0.00 22.09
CA ALA A 319 -10.48 0.72 22.37
C ALA A 319 -10.63 1.70 23.53
N ARG A 320 -9.55 2.00 24.22
CA ARG A 320 -9.51 3.14 25.14
C ARG A 320 -9.53 4.42 24.33
N PRO A 321 -10.30 5.45 24.74
CA PRO A 321 -10.27 6.73 24.07
C PRO A 321 -8.88 7.35 24.13
N GLY A 322 -8.38 7.80 22.98
CA GLY A 322 -7.16 8.56 22.83
C GLY A 322 -7.38 10.07 22.82
N LEU A 323 -6.31 10.81 22.56
CA LEU A 323 -6.32 12.25 22.35
C LEU A 323 -6.63 12.56 20.89
N ARG A 324 -7.69 13.33 20.65
CA ARG A 324 -8.01 13.87 19.33
C ARG A 324 -7.14 15.09 19.03
N VAL A 325 -6.43 15.05 17.94
CA VAL A 325 -5.46 16.10 17.57
C VAL A 325 -5.79 16.67 16.21
N HIS A 326 -6.02 17.98 16.18
CA HIS A 326 -6.13 18.77 14.97
C HIS A 326 -4.85 19.57 14.77
N LEU A 327 -4.27 19.48 13.59
CA LEU A 327 -3.07 20.24 13.23
C LEU A 327 -3.44 21.35 12.24
N ASP A 328 -2.94 22.57 12.51
CA ASP A 328 -3.16 23.74 11.68
C ASP A 328 -1.82 24.31 11.23
N ALA A 329 -1.43 24.04 10.00
CA ALA A 329 -0.20 24.56 9.42
C ALA A 329 -0.36 25.94 8.74
N GLY A 330 -1.50 26.60 8.92
CA GLY A 330 -1.83 27.90 8.38
C GLY A 330 -2.73 27.87 7.14
N ASP A 331 -3.01 29.03 6.55
CA ASP A 331 -4.02 29.21 5.49
C ASP A 331 -3.83 28.29 4.28
N GLY A 332 -2.58 27.97 3.93
CA GLY A 332 -2.27 27.05 2.81
C GLY A 332 -2.42 25.57 3.16
N ASN A 333 -2.49 25.22 4.45
CA ASN A 333 -2.58 23.84 4.93
C ASN A 333 -3.32 23.77 6.27
N PRO A 334 -4.61 24.10 6.32
CA PRO A 334 -5.37 24.23 7.58
C PRO A 334 -5.60 22.90 8.31
N THR A 335 -5.29 21.78 7.69
CA THR A 335 -5.44 20.43 8.26
C THR A 335 -4.12 19.75 8.57
N GLY A 336 -2.99 20.44 8.37
CA GLY A 336 -1.67 19.90 8.69
C GLY A 336 -1.22 18.72 7.83
N ILE A 337 -1.71 18.60 6.59
CA ILE A 337 -1.27 17.52 5.67
C ILE A 337 0.26 17.51 5.56
N GLY A 338 0.88 16.34 5.67
CA GLY A 338 2.34 16.14 5.67
C GLY A 338 2.99 16.32 7.05
N ALA A 339 2.25 16.79 8.06
CA ALA A 339 2.78 16.85 9.42
C ALA A 339 2.77 15.47 10.09
N ILE A 340 3.78 15.22 10.94
CA ILE A 340 3.93 14.01 11.72
C ILE A 340 3.85 14.38 13.20
N ALA A 341 2.89 13.79 13.91
CA ALA A 341 2.69 14.01 15.34
C ALA A 341 3.00 12.74 16.15
N ARG A 342 3.58 12.92 17.35
CA ARG A 342 3.80 11.84 18.31
C ARG A 342 3.70 12.35 19.75
N LEU A 343 3.15 11.51 20.62
CA LEU A 343 3.08 11.81 22.06
C LEU A 343 4.37 11.41 22.78
N LYS A 344 4.71 12.13 23.82
CA LYS A 344 5.79 11.79 24.76
C LYS A 344 5.21 11.45 26.13
N PHE A 345 5.67 10.36 26.72
CA PHE A 345 5.19 9.82 27.99
C PHE A 345 6.31 9.77 29.02
N GLY A 346 6.03 10.15 30.28
CA GLY A 346 6.96 10.02 31.39
C GLY A 346 8.37 10.51 31.09
N ALA A 347 9.38 9.66 31.17
CA ALA A 347 10.78 9.96 30.90
C ALA A 347 11.09 10.36 29.44
N GLY A 348 10.12 10.83 28.69
CA GLY A 348 10.28 11.24 27.29
C GLY A 348 10.21 10.10 26.28
N LYS A 349 9.75 8.91 26.67
CA LYS A 349 9.49 7.81 25.72
C LYS A 349 8.41 8.26 24.74
N PRO A 350 8.69 8.30 23.44
CA PRO A 350 7.71 8.71 22.45
C PRO A 350 6.73 7.58 22.13
N GLY A 351 5.52 7.94 21.74
CA GLY A 351 4.60 7.06 20.99
C GLY A 351 5.02 6.92 19.54
N PRO A 352 4.26 6.19 18.71
CA PRO A 352 4.53 6.06 17.28
C PRO A 352 4.35 7.41 16.56
N ALA A 353 5.06 7.57 15.45
CA ALA A 353 4.94 8.73 14.57
C ALA A 353 3.69 8.57 13.69
N ARG A 354 2.73 9.49 13.81
CA ARG A 354 1.49 9.49 13.05
C ARG A 354 1.48 10.61 12.02
N LEU A 355 1.39 10.22 10.75
CA LEU A 355 1.36 11.14 9.61
C LEU A 355 -0.08 11.58 9.29
N VAL A 356 -0.27 12.87 8.98
CA VAL A 356 -1.50 13.37 8.34
C VAL A 356 -1.33 13.29 6.83
N THR A 357 -2.12 12.46 6.16
CA THR A 357 -2.04 12.24 4.71
C THR A 357 -3.17 12.93 3.94
N ALA A 358 -2.91 13.22 2.66
CA ALA A 358 -3.93 13.51 1.66
C ALA A 358 -3.95 12.35 0.66
N GLY A 359 -4.76 11.34 0.93
CA GLY A 359 -4.79 10.06 0.23
C GLY A 359 -4.10 8.94 1.03
N SER A 360 -4.75 7.77 1.09
CA SER A 360 -4.32 6.61 1.88
C SER A 360 -3.78 5.48 1.00
N GLY A 361 -3.15 5.82 -0.13
CA GLY A 361 -2.46 4.85 -1.00
C GLY A 361 -3.34 4.01 -1.91
N TYR A 362 -4.67 3.94 -1.71
CA TYR A 362 -5.61 3.25 -2.60
C TYR A 362 -7.03 3.84 -2.49
N TRP A 363 -7.40 4.73 -3.40
CA TRP A 363 -8.75 5.27 -3.64
C TRP A 363 -9.51 5.68 -2.37
N SER A 364 -8.82 6.21 -1.39
CA SER A 364 -9.38 6.61 -0.10
C SER A 364 -8.52 7.68 0.56
N GLN A 365 -9.06 8.28 1.62
CA GLN A 365 -8.36 9.26 2.44
C GLN A 365 -8.84 9.14 3.88
N ASP A 366 -7.90 9.06 4.82
CA ASP A 366 -8.17 9.10 6.25
C ASP A 366 -8.55 10.50 6.72
N ALA A 367 -9.22 10.58 7.87
CA ALA A 367 -9.50 11.87 8.47
C ALA A 367 -8.20 12.60 8.87
N ALA A 368 -8.16 13.91 8.67
CA ALA A 368 -7.02 14.73 9.11
C ALA A 368 -6.94 14.87 10.65
N THR A 369 -8.03 14.59 11.37
CA THR A 369 -8.04 14.51 12.82
C THR A 369 -7.36 13.20 13.24
N LEU A 370 -6.22 13.31 13.90
CA LEU A 370 -5.53 12.15 14.46
C LEU A 370 -6.15 11.74 15.79
N VAL A 371 -6.23 10.43 16.03
CA VAL A 371 -6.50 9.87 17.36
C VAL A 371 -5.21 9.23 17.84
N LEU A 372 -4.58 9.82 18.84
CA LEU A 372 -3.34 9.34 19.44
C LEU A 372 -3.65 8.66 20.79
N ALA A 373 -3.31 7.37 20.90
CA ALA A 373 -3.61 6.62 22.11
C ALA A 373 -2.88 7.15 23.35
N LEU A 374 -3.54 6.99 24.48
CA LEU A 374 -3.06 7.39 25.80
C LEU A 374 -2.91 6.16 26.71
N PRO A 375 -1.93 5.28 26.44
CA PRO A 375 -1.68 4.12 27.31
C PRO A 375 -1.29 4.54 28.73
N THR A 376 -0.66 5.70 28.83
CA THR A 376 -0.35 6.42 30.08
C THR A 376 -0.55 7.92 29.87
N THR A 377 -0.35 8.72 30.92
CA THR A 377 -0.45 10.19 30.80
C THR A 377 0.63 10.73 29.88
N ALA A 378 0.23 11.34 28.77
CA ALA A 378 1.14 12.09 27.91
C ALA A 378 1.58 13.39 28.57
N THR A 379 2.85 13.74 28.43
CA THR A 379 3.42 14.98 28.98
C THR A 379 3.55 16.07 27.91
N HIS A 380 3.87 15.67 26.68
CA HIS A 380 4.05 16.57 25.56
C HIS A 380 3.54 15.94 24.27
N ILE A 381 3.25 16.78 23.29
CA ILE A 381 3.12 16.38 21.90
C ILE A 381 4.22 17.06 21.10
N GLU A 382 4.89 16.27 20.29
CA GLU A 382 5.87 16.73 19.30
C GLU A 382 5.24 16.66 17.93
N VAL A 383 5.37 17.74 17.17
CA VAL A 383 4.89 17.82 15.80
C VAL A 383 6.03 18.26 14.89
N ARG A 384 6.34 17.43 13.88
CA ARG A 384 7.17 17.83 12.75
C ARG A 384 6.24 18.32 11.65
N TRP A 385 6.40 19.56 11.28
CA TRP A 385 5.64 20.24 10.24
C TRP A 385 6.31 20.07 8.87
N PRO A 386 5.55 20.16 7.77
CA PRO A 386 6.14 20.29 6.44
C PRO A 386 7.21 21.40 6.40
N GLY A 387 8.35 21.11 5.75
CA GLY A 387 9.54 21.97 5.80
C GLY A 387 10.44 21.75 7.01
N GLY A 388 10.24 20.67 7.78
CA GLY A 388 11.16 20.17 8.80
C GLY A 388 11.13 20.88 10.15
N LYS A 389 10.30 21.91 10.33
CA LYS A 389 10.18 22.56 11.65
C LYS A 389 9.58 21.61 12.68
N VAL A 390 10.23 21.45 13.82
CA VAL A 390 9.72 20.65 14.94
C VAL A 390 9.26 21.56 16.08
N THR A 391 8.05 21.29 16.60
CA THR A 391 7.52 21.94 17.79
C THR A 391 7.21 20.92 18.87
N THR A 392 7.45 21.25 20.13
CA THR A 392 7.08 20.44 21.30
C THR A 392 6.21 21.26 22.21
N THR A 393 5.02 20.75 22.51
CA THR A 393 4.00 21.47 23.30
C THR A 393 3.66 20.65 24.54
N GLU A 394 3.72 21.25 25.71
CA GLU A 394 3.33 20.63 26.97
C GLU A 394 1.82 20.40 27.01
N LEU A 395 1.41 19.21 27.45
CA LEU A 395 0.02 18.82 27.58
C LEU A 395 -0.44 18.86 29.04
N LYS A 396 -1.59 19.47 29.29
CA LYS A 396 -2.29 19.35 30.57
C LYS A 396 -2.90 17.95 30.69
N LYS A 397 -3.10 17.49 31.90
CA LYS A 397 -3.81 16.24 32.16
C LYS A 397 -5.27 16.33 31.69
N ASP A 398 -5.83 15.18 31.37
CA ASP A 398 -7.25 14.98 31.09
C ASP A 398 -7.78 15.68 29.84
N LEU A 399 -6.89 16.12 28.92
CA LEU A 399 -7.28 16.60 27.61
C LEU A 399 -7.81 15.46 26.74
N ARG A 400 -8.93 15.72 26.03
CA ARG A 400 -9.53 14.77 25.07
C ARG A 400 -9.39 15.24 23.62
N GLU A 401 -9.30 16.55 23.43
CA GLU A 401 -9.20 17.14 22.11
C GLU A 401 -8.33 18.40 22.16
N ILE A 402 -7.44 18.54 21.17
CA ILE A 402 -6.56 19.72 21.06
C ILE A 402 -6.45 20.16 19.60
N THR A 403 -6.21 21.45 19.42
CA THR A 403 -5.78 22.03 18.13
C THR A 403 -4.42 22.69 18.35
N ILE A 404 -3.44 22.35 17.51
CA ILE A 404 -2.07 22.88 17.58
C ILE A 404 -1.75 23.55 16.25
N ASN A 405 -1.23 24.78 16.30
CA ASN A 405 -0.75 25.47 15.11
C ASN A 405 0.74 25.25 14.84
N ALA A 406 1.22 25.70 13.66
CA ALA A 406 2.63 25.53 13.23
C ALA A 406 3.66 26.26 14.12
N GLN A 407 3.23 27.08 15.07
CA GLN A 407 4.10 27.67 16.10
C GLN A 407 4.17 26.81 17.36
N GLY A 408 3.47 25.66 17.41
CA GLY A 408 3.38 24.79 18.56
C GLY A 408 2.45 25.32 19.67
N LYS A 409 1.58 26.25 19.33
CA LYS A 409 0.64 26.82 20.31
C LYS A 409 -0.68 26.05 20.28
N LEU A 410 -1.17 25.66 21.47
CA LEU A 410 -2.54 25.18 21.63
C LEU A 410 -3.52 26.33 21.37
N THR A 411 -4.36 26.17 20.36
CA THR A 411 -5.36 27.18 19.94
C THR A 411 -6.76 26.83 20.44
N ALA A 412 -7.04 25.53 20.66
CA ALA A 412 -8.25 25.05 21.32
C ALA A 412 -7.95 23.79 22.10
N SER A 413 -8.69 23.53 23.18
CA SER A 413 -8.60 22.31 23.99
C SER A 413 -9.93 22.03 24.70
N LYS A 414 -10.30 20.77 24.80
CA LYS A 414 -11.48 20.26 25.52
C LYS A 414 -11.12 19.07 26.39
#